data_1f5a6f22b79feff1b2577fddf7abdd04
#
_entry.id   1f5a6f22b79feff1b2577fddf7abdd04
#
_cell.length_a   1.000
_cell.length_b   1.000
_cell.length_c   1.000
_cell.angle_alpha   90.00
_cell.angle_beta   90.00
_cell.angle_gamma   90.00
#
_symmetry.space_group_name_H-M   'P 1'
#
loop_
_entity.id
_entity.type
_entity.pdbx_description
1 polymer ?
#
loop_
_entity_poly.entity_id
_entity_poly.type
_entity_poly.pdbx_seq_one_letter_code
_entity_poly.pdbx_strand_id
1 'polypeptide(L)'
;MKKLLIALFLFPVTLVVAVPSAKPRLGEAPVRKIVAAMSLEEKAGLLVGTSMEGYAGEGAVTGRTLKTVPGSAGTTRSLESYGIPTTVMADGPAGLRIDPERAGDARTYFCTAFPIGTMLASTWDEAAIERCGAAMGNEVLEYGCDVILGPGMNIHRHPLCGRNFEYYSEDPLLSGKCGATMVRGIQSQGVGTSVKHFAANNQESMRLQNDARVSQRALREIYLRGFEIAVKEGRP
;
A
#
# COMPACT_ATOMS: atom_id res chain seq x y z
N MET A 1 63.30 46.39 -43.82
CA MET A 1 63.01 45.30 -42.91
C MET A 1 61.67 45.68 -42.16
N LYS A 2 60.53 45.09 -42.57
CA LYS A 2 59.20 45.35 -41.92
C LYS A 2 59.06 44.33 -40.81
N LYS A 3 58.93 44.82 -39.55
CA LYS A 3 58.60 43.99 -38.37
C LYS A 3 57.10 43.72 -38.33
N LEU A 4 56.72 42.45 -38.46
CA LEU A 4 55.33 42.00 -38.32
C LEU A 4 55.04 41.78 -36.82
N LEU A 5 54.16 42.57 -36.22
CA LEU A 5 53.65 42.38 -34.84
C LEU A 5 52.44 41.44 -34.94
N ILE A 6 52.60 40.22 -34.37
CA ILE A 6 51.48 39.29 -34.18
C ILE A 6 50.88 39.59 -32.83
N ALA A 7 49.67 40.14 -32.81
CA ALA A 7 48.87 40.31 -31.59
C ALA A 7 48.16 38.99 -31.27
N LEU A 8 48.54 38.34 -30.16
CA LEU A 8 47.90 37.15 -29.66
C LEU A 8 46.66 37.53 -28.83
N PHE A 9 45.45 37.34 -29.39
CA PHE A 9 44.20 37.52 -28.66
C PHE A 9 43.94 36.29 -27.80
N LEU A 10 44.15 36.42 -26.49
CA LEU A 10 43.71 35.44 -25.48
C LEU A 10 42.22 35.70 -25.21
N PHE A 11 41.35 34.84 -25.75
CA PHE A 11 39.95 34.79 -25.34
C PHE A 11 39.85 34.05 -23.98
N PRO A 12 39.23 34.66 -22.93
CA PRO A 12 38.97 33.95 -21.71
C PRO A 12 37.89 32.89 -21.96
N VAL A 13 38.26 31.61 -21.85
CA VAL A 13 37.30 30.51 -21.82
C VAL A 13 36.63 30.50 -20.45
N THR A 14 35.46 31.11 -20.34
CA THR A 14 34.62 30.99 -19.14
C THR A 14 34.06 29.58 -19.09
N LEU A 15 34.60 28.75 -18.21
CA LEU A 15 34.06 27.44 -17.89
C LEU A 15 32.73 27.64 -17.15
N VAL A 16 31.61 27.54 -17.85
CA VAL A 16 30.29 27.52 -17.23
C VAL A 16 30.12 26.15 -16.58
N VAL A 17 30.45 26.06 -15.30
CA VAL A 17 30.10 24.89 -14.49
C VAL A 17 28.59 24.92 -14.31
N ALA A 18 27.88 24.03 -15.03
CA ALA A 18 26.45 23.84 -14.83
C ALA A 18 26.24 23.31 -13.40
N VAL A 19 25.73 24.15 -12.51
CA VAL A 19 25.26 23.71 -11.20
C VAL A 19 24.07 22.78 -11.48
N PRO A 20 24.12 21.51 -11.01
CA PRO A 20 22.99 20.61 -11.19
C PRO A 20 21.74 21.26 -10.56
N SER A 21 20.70 21.44 -11.35
CA SER A 21 19.44 21.96 -10.81
C SER A 21 18.95 20.99 -9.73
N ALA A 22 18.54 21.51 -8.57
CA ALA A 22 18.03 20.69 -7.48
C ALA A 22 16.85 19.83 -7.99
N LYS A 23 16.82 18.55 -7.61
CA LYS A 23 15.73 17.67 -7.96
C LYS A 23 14.40 18.19 -7.38
N PRO A 24 13.28 18.09 -8.10
CA PRO A 24 11.98 18.48 -7.57
C PRO A 24 11.58 17.55 -6.42
N ARG A 25 11.07 18.12 -5.32
CA ARG A 25 10.76 17.36 -4.10
C ARG A 25 9.26 17.19 -3.89
N LEU A 26 8.87 16.09 -3.24
CA LEU A 26 7.50 15.83 -2.82
C LEU A 26 7.07 16.91 -1.81
N GLY A 27 5.84 17.44 -1.98
CA GLY A 27 5.33 18.55 -1.20
C GLY A 27 5.71 19.94 -1.74
N GLU A 28 6.81 20.06 -2.51
CA GLU A 28 7.30 21.32 -3.07
C GLU A 28 7.03 21.46 -4.58
N ALA A 29 6.88 20.32 -5.27
CA ALA A 29 6.66 20.28 -6.72
C ALA A 29 5.50 19.35 -7.09
N PRO A 30 4.80 19.60 -8.20
CA PRO A 30 3.78 18.68 -8.71
C PRO A 30 4.35 17.30 -8.97
N VAL A 31 3.62 16.24 -8.59
CA VAL A 31 4.03 14.83 -8.72
C VAL A 31 4.51 14.49 -10.14
N ARG A 32 3.84 14.99 -11.17
CA ARG A 32 4.25 14.78 -12.57
C ARG A 32 5.66 15.28 -12.89
N LYS A 33 6.11 16.39 -12.25
CA LYS A 33 7.49 16.91 -12.42
C LYS A 33 8.50 16.01 -11.72
N ILE A 34 8.14 15.49 -10.54
CA ILE A 34 8.98 14.56 -9.79
C ILE A 34 9.17 13.28 -10.60
N VAL A 35 8.08 12.67 -11.08
CA VAL A 35 8.11 11.46 -11.90
C VAL A 35 8.87 11.67 -13.22
N ALA A 36 8.73 12.84 -13.86
CA ALA A 36 9.48 13.15 -15.08
C ALA A 36 10.99 13.28 -14.85
N ALA A 37 11.42 13.69 -13.65
CA ALA A 37 12.83 13.84 -13.29
C ALA A 37 13.47 12.51 -12.83
N MET A 38 12.68 11.48 -12.52
CA MET A 38 13.19 10.16 -12.11
C MET A 38 13.75 9.37 -13.28
N SER A 39 14.83 8.63 -13.02
CA SER A 39 15.32 7.60 -13.94
C SER A 39 14.34 6.42 -14.02
N LEU A 40 14.55 5.53 -14.99
CA LEU A 40 13.76 4.31 -15.10
C LEU A 40 13.99 3.39 -13.89
N GLU A 41 15.21 3.31 -13.40
CA GLU A 41 15.60 2.50 -12.24
C GLU A 41 14.96 3.04 -10.95
N GLU A 42 14.92 4.38 -10.78
CA GLU A 42 14.25 5.02 -9.65
C GLU A 42 12.75 4.72 -9.67
N LYS A 43 12.10 4.82 -10.82
CA LYS A 43 10.68 4.47 -11.00
C LYS A 43 10.40 2.99 -10.72
N ALA A 44 11.21 2.09 -11.30
CA ALA A 44 11.06 0.66 -11.07
C ALA A 44 11.30 0.30 -9.60
N GLY A 45 12.29 0.92 -8.95
CA GLY A 45 12.58 0.72 -7.53
C GLY A 45 11.43 1.06 -6.60
N LEU A 46 10.63 2.08 -6.90
CA LEU A 46 9.42 2.39 -6.14
C LEU A 46 8.35 1.31 -6.26
N LEU A 47 8.20 0.70 -7.44
CA LEU A 47 7.19 -0.35 -7.70
C LEU A 47 7.58 -1.69 -7.08
N VAL A 48 8.88 -2.01 -7.05
CA VAL A 48 9.39 -3.27 -6.49
C VAL A 48 9.48 -3.22 -4.96
N GLY A 49 9.68 -2.06 -4.39
CA GLY A 49 9.91 -1.88 -2.96
C GLY A 49 11.32 -2.33 -2.52
N THR A 50 11.47 -2.68 -1.24
CA THR A 50 12.76 -3.05 -0.65
C THR A 50 12.99 -4.56 -0.56
N SER A 51 12.13 -5.37 -1.17
CA SER A 51 12.07 -6.83 -1.03
C SER A 51 11.67 -7.35 0.37
N MET A 52 11.38 -8.64 0.45
CA MET A 52 11.04 -9.33 1.71
C MET A 52 12.33 -9.86 2.34
N GLU A 53 13.18 -8.98 2.86
CA GLU A 53 14.40 -9.42 3.55
C GLU A 53 14.06 -10.28 4.78
N GLY A 54 14.68 -11.45 4.88
CA GLY A 54 14.51 -12.38 5.98
C GLY A 54 13.45 -13.46 5.75
N TYR A 55 12.78 -13.49 4.60
CA TYR A 55 11.91 -14.61 4.24
C TYR A 55 12.74 -15.71 3.56
N ALA A 56 12.98 -16.79 4.28
CA ALA A 56 13.56 -18.04 3.77
C ALA A 56 12.63 -19.17 4.18
N GLY A 57 11.47 -19.32 3.55
CA GLY A 57 10.51 -20.34 3.93
C GLY A 57 9.67 -20.86 2.79
N GLU A 58 9.42 -22.17 2.79
CA GLU A 58 8.39 -22.80 2.02
C GLU A 58 7.04 -22.59 2.71
N GLY A 59 6.06 -22.00 2.04
CA GLY A 59 4.72 -21.82 2.59
C GLY A 59 3.92 -20.69 2.00
N ALA A 60 2.80 -20.37 2.60
CA ALA A 60 1.95 -19.26 2.17
C ALA A 60 2.73 -17.95 2.28
N VAL A 61 2.98 -17.33 1.13
CA VAL A 61 3.74 -16.09 1.02
C VAL A 61 2.87 -14.95 1.54
N THR A 62 3.02 -14.63 2.83
CA THR A 62 2.69 -13.29 3.31
C THR A 62 4.01 -12.55 3.43
N GLY A 63 4.12 -11.39 2.79
CA GLY A 63 5.29 -10.55 2.93
C GLY A 63 5.59 -10.31 4.42
N ARG A 64 6.85 -10.38 4.78
CA ARG A 64 7.31 -10.11 6.14
C ARG A 64 8.68 -9.45 6.07
N THR A 65 8.85 -8.36 6.77
CA THR A 65 10.15 -7.69 6.91
C THR A 65 10.66 -7.83 8.35
N LEU A 66 11.98 -7.75 8.50
CA LEU A 66 12.63 -7.66 9.81
C LEU A 66 13.12 -6.25 10.12
N LYS A 67 13.05 -5.34 9.14
CA LYS A 67 13.48 -3.94 9.25
C LYS A 67 12.29 -3.02 9.46
N THR A 68 12.54 -1.82 9.95
CA THR A 68 11.60 -0.74 10.20
C THR A 68 10.49 -1.14 11.17
N VAL A 69 9.53 -1.98 10.73
CA VAL A 69 8.51 -2.60 11.58
C VAL A 69 8.56 -4.10 11.36
N PRO A 70 9.21 -4.86 12.26
CA PRO A 70 9.29 -6.31 12.15
C PRO A 70 7.93 -6.97 12.03
N GLY A 71 7.81 -7.95 11.15
CA GLY A 71 6.55 -8.65 10.86
C GLY A 71 5.62 -7.91 9.89
N SER A 72 5.90 -6.66 9.51
CA SER A 72 5.13 -5.97 8.48
C SER A 72 5.26 -6.63 7.10
N ALA A 73 4.29 -6.37 6.22
CA ALA A 73 4.19 -7.04 4.92
C ALA A 73 5.26 -6.60 3.92
N GLY A 74 5.74 -5.37 4.04
CA GLY A 74 6.75 -4.83 3.14
C GLY A 74 6.92 -3.33 3.29
N THR A 75 7.93 -2.79 2.61
CA THR A 75 8.19 -1.35 2.57
C THR A 75 8.47 -0.89 1.15
N THR A 76 8.10 0.34 0.85
CA THR A 76 8.56 1.00 -0.38
C THR A 76 10.01 1.44 -0.22
N ARG A 77 10.69 1.64 -1.34
CA ARG A 77 12.03 2.23 -1.36
C ARG A 77 11.94 3.73 -1.15
N SER A 78 12.76 4.29 -0.25
CA SER A 78 12.89 5.74 -0.14
C SER A 78 13.66 6.32 -1.32
N LEU A 79 13.29 7.53 -1.73
CA LEU A 79 14.03 8.35 -2.67
C LEU A 79 14.25 9.74 -2.04
N GLU A 80 15.19 9.82 -1.11
CA GLU A 80 15.44 11.01 -0.30
C GLU A 80 15.74 12.25 -1.14
N SER A 81 16.43 12.10 -2.28
CA SER A 81 16.70 13.19 -3.21
C SER A 81 15.46 13.85 -3.77
N TYR A 82 14.32 13.15 -3.77
CA TYR A 82 13.01 13.64 -4.16
C TYR A 82 12.08 13.92 -2.97
N GLY A 83 12.57 13.73 -1.74
CA GLY A 83 11.74 13.86 -0.53
C GLY A 83 10.69 12.77 -0.37
N ILE A 84 10.88 11.60 -0.99
CA ILE A 84 9.97 10.46 -0.89
C ILE A 84 10.45 9.53 0.23
N PRO A 85 9.70 9.39 1.33
CA PRO A 85 10.05 8.52 2.43
C PRO A 85 9.77 7.04 2.10
N THR A 86 10.27 6.14 2.92
CA THR A 86 9.80 4.76 2.98
C THR A 86 8.37 4.74 3.51
N THR A 87 7.51 3.94 2.88
CA THR A 87 6.16 3.65 3.34
C THR A 87 6.10 2.21 3.83
N VAL A 88 5.63 1.99 5.05
CA VAL A 88 5.51 0.67 5.67
C VAL A 88 4.10 0.14 5.47
N MET A 89 3.99 -1.04 4.88
CA MET A 89 2.72 -1.74 4.65
C MET A 89 2.61 -2.92 5.60
N ALA A 90 1.52 -3.03 6.33
CA ALA A 90 1.26 -4.16 7.21
C ALA A 90 -0.02 -4.91 6.81
N ASP A 91 -0.04 -6.23 6.98
CA ASP A 91 -1.24 -7.02 6.76
C ASP A 91 -2.24 -6.87 7.90
N GLY A 92 -3.51 -7.13 7.62
CA GLY A 92 -4.49 -7.27 8.67
C GLY A 92 -5.89 -6.74 8.40
N PRO A 93 -6.75 -7.47 7.64
CA PRO A 93 -8.17 -7.10 7.49
C PRO A 93 -8.97 -7.12 8.79
N ALA A 94 -8.52 -7.88 9.79
CA ALA A 94 -9.13 -7.97 11.13
C ALA A 94 -8.19 -7.47 12.24
N GLY A 95 -7.32 -6.53 11.93
CA GLY A 95 -6.33 -5.94 12.83
C GLY A 95 -4.91 -6.02 12.30
N LEU A 96 -4.07 -5.15 12.79
CA LEU A 96 -2.67 -5.04 12.41
C LEU A 96 -1.90 -6.36 12.70
N ARG A 97 -1.06 -6.79 11.76
CA ARG A 97 -0.15 -7.94 11.91
C ARG A 97 1.29 -7.50 11.80
N ILE A 98 1.95 -7.47 12.95
CA ILE A 98 3.38 -7.23 13.09
C ILE A 98 3.96 -8.18 14.15
N ASP A 99 5.28 -8.21 14.26
CA ASP A 99 5.92 -8.96 15.35
C ASP A 99 5.73 -8.22 16.69
N PRO A 100 5.50 -8.94 17.79
CA PRO A 100 5.27 -8.31 19.10
C PRO A 100 6.54 -7.70 19.68
N GLU A 101 7.71 -8.09 19.21
CA GLU A 101 8.99 -7.64 19.73
C GLU A 101 9.84 -6.97 18.66
N ARG A 102 10.60 -5.97 19.06
CA ARG A 102 11.53 -5.24 18.18
C ARG A 102 12.92 -5.19 18.82
N ALA A 103 13.95 -5.41 18.02
CA ALA A 103 15.33 -5.34 18.49
C ALA A 103 15.64 -3.94 19.04
N GLY A 104 16.13 -3.87 20.29
CA GLY A 104 16.48 -2.62 20.95
C GLY A 104 15.30 -1.86 21.55
N ASP A 105 14.09 -2.40 21.54
CA ASP A 105 12.90 -1.82 22.19
C ASP A 105 12.38 -2.80 23.26
N ALA A 106 12.19 -2.33 24.49
CA ALA A 106 11.70 -3.12 25.60
C ALA A 106 10.17 -3.29 25.62
N ARG A 107 9.46 -2.59 24.74
CA ARG A 107 8.00 -2.66 24.63
C ARG A 107 7.56 -3.92 23.91
N THR A 108 6.40 -4.46 24.29
CA THR A 108 5.70 -5.49 23.54
C THR A 108 4.55 -4.84 22.79
N TYR A 109 4.47 -5.10 21.49
CA TYR A 109 3.45 -4.55 20.59
C TYR A 109 2.28 -5.53 20.50
N PHE A 110 1.25 -5.29 21.31
CA PHE A 110 0.03 -6.10 21.33
C PHE A 110 -0.95 -5.56 20.31
N CYS A 111 -1.09 -6.27 19.18
CA CYS A 111 -2.09 -5.92 18.18
C CYS A 111 -3.47 -6.42 18.57
N THR A 112 -4.48 -5.57 18.39
CA THR A 112 -5.88 -5.90 18.67
C THR A 112 -6.43 -6.85 17.62
N ALA A 113 -7.06 -7.94 18.05
CA ALA A 113 -7.91 -8.77 17.21
C ALA A 113 -9.29 -8.12 17.09
N PHE A 114 -9.50 -7.36 16.01
CA PHE A 114 -10.79 -6.75 15.72
C PHE A 114 -11.81 -7.76 15.22
N PRO A 115 -13.12 -7.44 15.30
CA PRO A 115 -14.15 -8.30 14.73
C PRO A 115 -13.89 -8.58 13.24
N ILE A 116 -14.09 -9.83 12.83
CA ILE A 116 -13.91 -10.24 11.43
C ILE A 116 -14.95 -9.62 10.50
N GLY A 117 -14.63 -9.51 9.20
CA GLY A 117 -15.49 -8.84 8.22
C GLY A 117 -16.93 -9.35 8.21
N THR A 118 -17.13 -10.68 8.25
CA THR A 118 -18.45 -11.28 8.30
C THR A 118 -19.25 -10.84 9.54
N MET A 119 -18.59 -10.73 10.71
CA MET A 119 -19.24 -10.27 11.95
C MET A 119 -19.62 -8.79 11.84
N LEU A 120 -18.72 -7.95 11.34
CA LEU A 120 -18.99 -6.52 11.16
C LEU A 120 -20.16 -6.30 10.20
N ALA A 121 -20.19 -7.00 9.07
CA ALA A 121 -21.30 -6.89 8.12
C ALA A 121 -22.65 -7.36 8.72
N SER A 122 -22.63 -8.34 9.62
CA SER A 122 -23.83 -8.85 10.29
C SER A 122 -24.48 -7.85 11.25
N THR A 123 -23.76 -6.79 11.63
CA THR A 123 -24.32 -5.71 12.46
C THR A 123 -25.27 -4.81 11.71
N TRP A 124 -25.12 -4.67 10.39
CA TRP A 124 -25.83 -3.69 9.55
C TRP A 124 -25.66 -2.23 10.04
N ASP A 125 -24.61 -1.97 10.83
CA ASP A 125 -24.33 -0.67 11.44
C ASP A 125 -23.03 -0.09 10.85
N GLU A 126 -23.18 0.79 9.86
CA GLU A 126 -22.05 1.48 9.24
C GLU A 126 -21.27 2.31 10.27
N ALA A 127 -21.95 2.93 11.25
CA ALA A 127 -21.28 3.74 12.26
C ALA A 127 -20.39 2.88 13.18
N ALA A 128 -20.82 1.67 13.52
CA ALA A 128 -19.99 0.72 14.27
C ALA A 128 -18.77 0.27 13.47
N ILE A 129 -18.94 -0.01 12.15
CA ILE A 129 -17.84 -0.37 11.26
C ILE A 129 -16.83 0.77 11.15
N GLU A 130 -17.30 2.01 11.01
CA GLU A 130 -16.43 3.18 10.90
C GLU A 130 -15.63 3.43 12.19
N ARG A 131 -16.25 3.31 13.35
CA ARG A 131 -15.55 3.39 14.65
C ARG A 131 -14.50 2.28 14.81
N CYS A 132 -14.83 1.05 14.38
CA CYS A 132 -13.87 -0.05 14.37
C CYS A 132 -12.68 0.25 13.46
N GLY A 133 -12.95 0.78 12.27
CA GLY A 133 -11.92 1.23 11.35
C GLY A 133 -11.03 2.33 11.93
N ALA A 134 -11.60 3.32 12.60
CA ALA A 134 -10.85 4.39 13.25
C ALA A 134 -9.94 3.86 14.37
N ALA A 135 -10.44 2.93 15.20
CA ALA A 135 -9.62 2.30 16.23
C ALA A 135 -8.45 1.49 15.63
N MET A 136 -8.72 0.74 14.55
CA MET A 136 -7.68 0.00 13.82
C MET A 136 -6.65 0.96 13.20
N GLY A 137 -7.09 2.02 12.54
CA GLY A 137 -6.19 3.01 11.93
C GLY A 137 -5.29 3.70 12.96
N ASN A 138 -5.81 4.01 14.14
CA ASN A 138 -5.02 4.57 15.24
C ASN A 138 -3.91 3.60 15.68
N GLU A 139 -4.22 2.31 15.83
CA GLU A 139 -3.22 1.29 16.20
C GLU A 139 -2.13 1.15 15.11
N VAL A 140 -2.53 1.18 13.82
CA VAL A 140 -1.60 1.15 12.68
C VAL A 140 -0.64 2.33 12.73
N LEU A 141 -1.15 3.54 12.97
CA LEU A 141 -0.36 4.75 13.10
C LEU A 141 0.59 4.69 14.30
N GLU A 142 0.07 4.31 15.48
CA GLU A 142 0.84 4.22 16.73
C GLU A 142 2.01 3.24 16.59
N TYR A 143 1.84 2.17 15.86
CA TYR A 143 2.86 1.15 15.68
C TYR A 143 3.81 1.41 14.50
N GLY A 144 3.67 2.58 13.85
CA GLY A 144 4.60 3.05 12.84
C GLY A 144 4.41 2.42 11.47
N CYS A 145 3.19 1.99 11.16
CA CYS A 145 2.80 1.55 9.82
C CYS A 145 2.03 2.64 9.11
N ASP A 146 2.21 2.76 7.80
CA ASP A 146 1.61 3.82 6.99
C ASP A 146 0.38 3.35 6.22
N VAL A 147 0.34 2.07 5.84
CA VAL A 147 -0.73 1.47 5.05
C VAL A 147 -1.09 0.11 5.62
N ILE A 148 -2.38 -0.13 5.84
CA ILE A 148 -2.88 -1.47 6.14
C ILE A 148 -3.39 -2.17 4.88
N LEU A 149 -2.99 -3.43 4.68
CA LEU A 149 -3.48 -4.27 3.60
C LEU A 149 -4.86 -4.83 3.96
N GLY A 150 -5.84 -4.00 3.77
CA GLY A 150 -7.26 -4.22 4.10
C GLY A 150 -8.12 -3.03 3.66
N PRO A 151 -9.45 -3.16 3.77
CA PRO A 151 -10.19 -4.37 4.11
C PRO A 151 -10.15 -5.45 3.02
N GLY A 152 -10.37 -6.72 3.42
CA GLY A 152 -10.70 -7.79 2.51
C GLY A 152 -12.18 -7.73 2.14
N MET A 153 -12.52 -7.82 0.84
CA MET A 153 -13.89 -7.58 0.40
C MET A 153 -14.34 -8.43 -0.79
N ASN A 154 -13.72 -9.60 -0.98
CA ASN A 154 -14.17 -10.54 -1.99
C ASN A 154 -15.55 -11.12 -1.63
N ILE A 155 -16.24 -11.61 -2.64
CA ILE A 155 -17.60 -12.14 -2.49
C ILE A 155 -17.58 -13.52 -1.84
N HIS A 156 -18.47 -13.79 -0.88
CA HIS A 156 -18.74 -15.11 -0.31
C HIS A 156 -19.37 -16.02 -1.39
N ARG A 157 -18.55 -16.55 -2.27
CA ARG A 157 -19.01 -17.36 -3.41
C ARG A 157 -19.29 -18.80 -3.03
N HIS A 158 -18.44 -19.37 -2.18
CA HIS A 158 -18.52 -20.76 -1.75
C HIS A 158 -18.26 -20.85 -0.24
N PRO A 159 -19.08 -21.55 0.54
CA PRO A 159 -18.95 -21.57 2.00
C PRO A 159 -17.62 -22.18 2.49
N LEU A 160 -16.99 -23.03 1.69
CA LEU A 160 -15.71 -23.65 2.03
C LEU A 160 -14.47 -22.81 1.61
N CYS A 161 -14.66 -21.59 1.12
CA CYS A 161 -13.52 -20.71 0.88
C CYS A 161 -12.87 -20.33 2.22
N GLY A 162 -11.59 -20.67 2.39
CA GLY A 162 -10.86 -20.50 3.65
C GLY A 162 -10.67 -19.06 4.12
N ARG A 163 -11.04 -18.07 3.29
CA ARG A 163 -10.91 -16.65 3.61
C ARG A 163 -12.25 -15.90 3.73
N ASN A 164 -13.38 -16.61 3.72
CA ASN A 164 -14.68 -15.95 3.89
C ASN A 164 -14.78 -15.17 5.20
N PHE A 165 -14.12 -15.60 6.26
CA PHE A 165 -14.14 -14.93 7.55
C PHE A 165 -13.71 -13.45 7.48
N GLU A 166 -12.75 -13.11 6.62
CA GLU A 166 -12.24 -11.74 6.50
C GLU A 166 -13.01 -10.88 5.49
N TYR A 167 -13.96 -11.47 4.77
CA TYR A 167 -14.83 -10.80 3.80
C TYR A 167 -16.18 -10.47 4.42
N TYR A 168 -16.94 -9.58 3.78
CA TYR A 168 -18.18 -9.06 4.36
C TYR A 168 -19.41 -9.85 3.98
N SER A 169 -19.63 -10.14 2.69
CA SER A 169 -20.90 -10.69 2.20
C SER A 169 -20.79 -11.37 0.84
N GLU A 170 -21.82 -12.13 0.49
CA GLU A 170 -22.09 -12.56 -0.87
C GLU A 170 -22.72 -11.46 -1.74
N ASP A 171 -23.34 -10.44 -1.09
CA ASP A 171 -23.92 -9.28 -1.75
C ASP A 171 -22.84 -8.22 -2.04
N PRO A 172 -22.61 -7.85 -3.31
CA PRO A 172 -21.62 -6.86 -3.68
C PRO A 172 -21.93 -5.44 -3.17
N LEU A 173 -23.21 -5.09 -2.97
CA LEU A 173 -23.59 -3.79 -2.40
C LEU A 173 -23.21 -3.73 -0.92
N LEU A 174 -23.62 -4.72 -0.13
CA LEU A 174 -23.28 -4.80 1.29
C LEU A 174 -21.76 -4.85 1.48
N SER A 175 -21.06 -5.70 0.71
CA SER A 175 -19.61 -5.82 0.75
C SER A 175 -18.93 -4.49 0.42
N GLY A 176 -19.43 -3.79 -0.61
CA GLY A 176 -18.90 -2.48 -1.02
C GLY A 176 -19.11 -1.40 0.02
N LYS A 177 -20.31 -1.32 0.61
CA LYS A 177 -20.65 -0.34 1.67
C LYS A 177 -19.83 -0.57 2.94
N CYS A 178 -19.76 -1.80 3.43
CA CYS A 178 -18.91 -2.14 4.58
C CYS A 178 -17.44 -1.83 4.31
N GLY A 179 -16.94 -2.20 3.12
CA GLY A 179 -15.57 -1.91 2.71
C GLY A 179 -15.27 -0.41 2.66
N ALA A 180 -16.15 0.39 2.03
CA ALA A 180 -16.02 1.84 1.97
C ALA A 180 -16.02 2.49 3.35
N THR A 181 -16.89 2.02 4.23
CA THR A 181 -17.00 2.52 5.60
C THR A 181 -15.75 2.20 6.43
N MET A 182 -15.25 0.97 6.33
CA MET A 182 -13.99 0.59 6.97
C MET A 182 -12.82 1.45 6.48
N VAL A 183 -12.73 1.69 5.16
CA VAL A 183 -11.71 2.58 4.57
C VAL A 183 -11.79 3.98 5.17
N ARG A 184 -12.99 4.58 5.23
CA ARG A 184 -13.16 5.92 5.83
C ARG A 184 -12.69 5.95 7.28
N GLY A 185 -13.08 4.95 8.07
CA GLY A 185 -12.67 4.85 9.47
C GLY A 185 -11.15 4.80 9.63
N ILE A 186 -10.48 3.89 8.92
CA ILE A 186 -9.02 3.74 8.97
C ILE A 186 -8.33 5.01 8.51
N GLN A 187 -8.71 5.55 7.36
CA GLN A 187 -8.08 6.72 6.76
C GLN A 187 -8.33 8.00 7.55
N SER A 188 -9.36 8.07 8.38
CA SER A 188 -9.60 9.20 9.28
C SER A 188 -8.45 9.42 10.28
N GLN A 189 -7.61 8.41 10.50
CA GLN A 189 -6.44 8.48 11.38
C GLN A 189 -5.14 8.85 10.63
N GLY A 190 -5.22 9.14 9.32
CA GLY A 190 -4.04 9.48 8.51
C GLY A 190 -3.25 8.29 7.98
N VAL A 191 -3.79 7.09 8.06
CA VAL A 191 -3.20 5.83 7.52
C VAL A 191 -3.85 5.50 6.20
N GLY A 192 -3.09 4.95 5.25
CA GLY A 192 -3.62 4.45 4.00
C GLY A 192 -4.25 3.06 4.12
N THR A 193 -5.10 2.73 3.15
CA THR A 193 -5.70 1.40 3.01
C THR A 193 -5.40 0.82 1.64
N SER A 194 -5.33 -0.50 1.56
CA SER A 194 -5.21 -1.23 0.31
C SER A 194 -6.28 -2.30 0.26
N VAL A 195 -7.41 -1.96 -0.37
CA VAL A 195 -8.54 -2.90 -0.50
C VAL A 195 -8.15 -4.13 -1.30
N LYS A 196 -8.54 -5.32 -0.82
CA LYS A 196 -8.08 -6.59 -1.40
C LYS A 196 -9.19 -7.64 -1.45
N HIS A 197 -9.07 -8.67 -2.29
CA HIS A 197 -8.01 -8.99 -3.24
C HIS A 197 -8.54 -8.77 -4.67
N PHE A 198 -8.05 -7.82 -5.34
CA PHE A 198 -8.52 -7.47 -6.68
C PHE A 198 -7.89 -8.41 -7.73
N ALA A 199 -8.71 -9.30 -8.36
CA ALA A 199 -10.13 -9.54 -8.11
C ALA A 199 -10.47 -11.03 -8.16
N ALA A 200 -11.71 -11.37 -7.72
CA ALA A 200 -12.26 -12.72 -7.80
C ALA A 200 -11.48 -13.78 -6.99
N ASN A 201 -10.92 -13.41 -5.85
CA ASN A 201 -10.28 -14.37 -4.94
C ASN A 201 -11.33 -15.10 -4.09
N ASN A 202 -11.96 -16.13 -4.67
CA ASN A 202 -13.05 -16.87 -4.06
C ASN A 202 -12.70 -18.34 -3.77
N GLN A 203 -11.44 -18.71 -3.94
CA GLN A 203 -10.90 -20.04 -3.68
C GLN A 203 -9.46 -19.92 -3.18
N GLU A 204 -9.13 -20.66 -2.11
CA GLU A 204 -7.80 -20.72 -1.55
C GLU A 204 -7.07 -22.05 -1.83
N SER A 205 -7.81 -23.10 -2.21
CA SER A 205 -7.18 -24.34 -2.67
C SER A 205 -6.37 -24.08 -3.93
N MET A 206 -5.08 -24.41 -3.89
CA MET A 206 -4.12 -24.19 -4.98
C MET A 206 -4.12 -22.73 -5.51
N ARG A 207 -4.26 -21.75 -4.64
CA ARG A 207 -4.47 -20.34 -5.00
C ARG A 207 -3.43 -19.75 -5.95
N LEU A 208 -2.20 -20.25 -5.94
CA LEU A 208 -1.14 -19.82 -6.86
C LEU A 208 -1.24 -20.45 -8.26
N GLN A 209 -2.13 -21.42 -8.43
CA GLN A 209 -2.34 -22.17 -9.68
C GLN A 209 -3.79 -22.09 -10.17
N ASN A 210 -4.66 -21.43 -9.40
CA ASN A 210 -6.08 -21.32 -9.73
C ASN A 210 -6.32 -20.32 -10.86
N ASP A 211 -7.13 -20.72 -11.82
CA ASP A 211 -7.64 -19.88 -12.89
C ASP A 211 -9.12 -19.55 -12.62
N ALA A 212 -9.38 -18.36 -12.09
CA ALA A 212 -10.72 -17.90 -11.75
C ALA A 212 -11.51 -17.52 -13.02
N ARG A 213 -12.25 -18.48 -13.59
CA ARG A 213 -13.07 -18.28 -14.80
C ARG A 213 -14.41 -17.66 -14.46
N VAL A 214 -14.60 -16.43 -14.88
CA VAL A 214 -15.81 -15.63 -14.62
C VAL A 214 -16.29 -14.98 -15.91
N SER A 215 -17.60 -15.01 -16.17
CA SER A 215 -18.16 -14.29 -17.31
C SER A 215 -17.97 -12.77 -17.14
N GLN A 216 -17.87 -12.03 -18.24
CA GLN A 216 -17.72 -10.56 -18.19
C GLN A 216 -18.88 -9.88 -17.44
N ARG A 217 -20.09 -10.41 -17.58
CA ARG A 217 -21.25 -9.89 -16.83
C ARG A 217 -21.10 -10.10 -15.33
N ALA A 218 -20.83 -11.33 -14.89
CA ALA A 218 -20.67 -11.65 -13.47
C ALA A 218 -19.48 -10.88 -12.86
N LEU A 219 -18.37 -10.78 -13.60
CA LEU A 219 -17.21 -10.01 -13.15
C LEU A 219 -17.59 -8.57 -12.82
N ARG A 220 -18.32 -7.87 -13.69
CA ARG A 220 -18.68 -6.46 -13.53
C ARG A 220 -19.80 -6.24 -12.51
N GLU A 221 -20.84 -7.08 -12.55
CA GLU A 221 -22.03 -6.88 -11.72
C GLU A 221 -21.85 -7.37 -10.28
N ILE A 222 -20.96 -8.34 -10.05
CA ILE A 222 -20.75 -8.95 -8.72
C ILE A 222 -19.34 -8.67 -8.21
N TYR A 223 -18.31 -9.22 -8.88
CA TYR A 223 -16.95 -9.26 -8.29
C TYR A 223 -16.23 -7.92 -8.27
N LEU A 224 -16.47 -7.04 -9.25
CA LEU A 224 -15.89 -5.70 -9.29
C LEU A 224 -16.79 -4.64 -8.64
N ARG A 225 -18.08 -4.91 -8.49
CA ARG A 225 -19.04 -3.93 -7.99
C ARG A 225 -18.71 -3.44 -6.57
N GLY A 226 -18.33 -4.35 -5.67
CA GLY A 226 -17.89 -3.98 -4.32
C GLY A 226 -16.67 -3.07 -4.34
N PHE A 227 -15.67 -3.38 -5.16
CA PHE A 227 -14.47 -2.53 -5.32
C PHE A 227 -14.81 -1.15 -5.91
N GLU A 228 -15.72 -1.09 -6.88
CA GLU A 228 -16.19 0.20 -7.43
C GLU A 228 -16.78 1.09 -6.34
N ILE A 229 -17.63 0.53 -5.48
CA ILE A 229 -18.25 1.25 -4.36
C ILE A 229 -17.16 1.70 -3.37
N ALA A 230 -16.26 0.80 -2.97
CA ALA A 230 -15.18 1.13 -2.05
C ALA A 230 -14.30 2.26 -2.57
N VAL A 231 -13.95 2.26 -3.85
CA VAL A 231 -13.13 3.32 -4.46
C VAL A 231 -13.89 4.66 -4.54
N LYS A 232 -15.16 4.63 -4.92
CA LYS A 232 -15.95 5.86 -5.08
C LYS A 232 -16.34 6.50 -3.74
N GLU A 233 -16.66 5.69 -2.73
CA GLU A 233 -17.18 6.17 -1.46
C GLU A 233 -16.15 6.14 -0.31
N GLY A 234 -15.21 5.21 -0.33
CA GLY A 234 -14.13 5.09 0.66
C GLY A 234 -12.86 5.86 0.28
N ARG A 235 -12.51 5.89 -1.01
CA ARG A 235 -11.29 6.51 -1.55
C ARG A 235 -10.00 5.95 -0.95
N PRO A 236 -9.81 4.61 -1.02
CA PRO A 236 -8.61 3.95 -0.50
C PRO A 236 -7.32 4.41 -1.19
#